data_0e29b387d81527d4910cc0a23aae3cf2
#
_entry.id   0e29b387d81527d4910cc0a23aae3cf2
#
_cell.length_a   1.000
_cell.length_b   1.000
_cell.length_c   1.000
_cell.angle_alpha   90.00
_cell.angle_beta   90.00
_cell.angle_gamma   90.00
#
_symmetry.space_group_name_H-M   'P 1'
#
loop_
_entity.id
_entity.type
_entity.pdbx_description
1 polymer ?
#
loop_
_entity_poly.entity_id
_entity_poly.type
_entity_poly.pdbx_seq_one_letter_code
_entity_poly.pdbx_strand_id
1 'polypeptide(L)'
;MKKKYLLFFVLFLCVACDSGDIEEHVASSANKGRIVKLTATLSGIGTWESGFAVSLAGFTTGDNYAQVVRTLPSTTPDNTEVELVLSNLDAEINTAELAITNRLRERIITLASINLDEYPETSDTIRMDVGTIDVAPFSSLQRGLFNVACIQCHGSNGRSAAGLTLTEGQAYAQLVNVPSTRIEGVMRVAGGDTHASLLSQILNEGGEAILHYNHTEVLSSQFKENQEGVRLLIDEWINGIRD
;
A
#
# COMPACT_ATOMS: atom_id res chain seq x y z
N MET A 1 -11.39 75.36 -28.88
CA MET A 1 -12.40 74.81 -27.98
C MET A 1 -12.57 73.28 -28.03
N LYS A 2 -11.61 72.48 -28.53
CA LYS A 2 -11.73 71.00 -28.63
C LYS A 2 -10.89 70.22 -27.64
N LYS A 3 -10.07 70.82 -26.83
CA LYS A 3 -9.20 70.14 -25.83
C LYS A 3 -9.82 69.97 -24.42
N LYS A 4 -10.89 70.65 -24.11
CA LYS A 4 -11.50 70.58 -22.75
C LYS A 4 -12.49 69.44 -22.58
N TYR A 5 -13.00 68.87 -23.64
CA TYR A 5 -13.92 67.70 -23.55
C TYR A 5 -13.20 66.34 -23.45
N LEU A 6 -11.94 66.28 -23.85
CA LEU A 6 -11.17 65.04 -23.76
C LEU A 6 -10.75 64.73 -22.31
N LEU A 7 -10.57 65.75 -21.51
CA LEU A 7 -10.17 65.62 -20.10
C LEU A 7 -11.35 65.15 -19.18
N PHE A 8 -12.57 65.43 -19.63
CA PHE A 8 -13.76 65.06 -18.87
C PHE A 8 -14.21 63.64 -19.12
N PHE A 9 -13.83 63.08 -20.28
CA PHE A 9 -14.18 61.69 -20.63
C PHE A 9 -13.25 60.67 -20.00
N VAL A 10 -12.02 61.03 -19.66
CA VAL A 10 -11.05 60.14 -18.96
C VAL A 10 -11.34 60.03 -17.48
N LEU A 11 -12.06 60.98 -16.86
CA LEU A 11 -12.35 60.96 -15.42
C LEU A 11 -13.59 60.13 -15.10
N PHE A 12 -14.36 59.68 -16.08
CA PHE A 12 -15.58 58.87 -15.84
C PHE A 12 -15.35 57.38 -15.93
N LEU A 13 -14.12 56.93 -16.26
CA LEU A 13 -13.76 55.51 -16.42
C LEU A 13 -13.19 54.90 -15.11
N CYS A 14 -13.08 55.64 -14.02
CA CYS A 14 -12.50 55.13 -12.78
C CYS A 14 -13.51 54.84 -11.66
N VAL A 15 -14.81 54.79 -11.93
CA VAL A 15 -15.84 54.51 -10.91
C VAL A 15 -16.64 53.27 -11.19
N ALA A 16 -16.03 52.27 -11.81
CA ALA A 16 -16.59 50.92 -11.91
C ALA A 16 -15.69 49.91 -11.16
N CYS A 17 -15.34 50.21 -9.91
CA CYS A 17 -15.06 49.18 -8.96
C CYS A 17 -16.42 48.85 -8.34
N ASP A 18 -17.13 47.95 -8.98
CA ASP A 18 -18.21 47.20 -8.34
C ASP A 18 -17.59 46.43 -7.18
N SER A 19 -17.85 46.87 -5.95
CA SER A 19 -17.67 46.06 -4.77
C SER A 19 -18.78 45.01 -4.79
N GLY A 20 -18.66 44.06 -5.73
CA GLY A 20 -19.46 42.87 -5.72
C GLY A 20 -19.19 42.20 -4.37
N ASP A 21 -20.22 42.16 -3.53
CA ASP A 21 -20.21 41.23 -2.39
C ASP A 21 -19.90 39.87 -2.97
N ILE A 22 -18.66 39.42 -2.76
CA ILE A 22 -18.33 38.00 -2.90
C ILE A 22 -19.09 37.35 -1.76
N GLU A 23 -20.35 36.97 -2.04
CA GLU A 23 -20.95 35.92 -1.24
C GLU A 23 -20.02 34.75 -1.37
N GLU A 24 -19.12 34.56 -0.40
CA GLU A 24 -18.52 33.28 -0.16
C GLU A 24 -19.68 32.32 0.08
N HIS A 25 -20.17 31.72 -1.01
CA HIS A 25 -20.83 30.46 -0.86
C HIS A 25 -19.76 29.56 -0.25
N VAL A 26 -19.65 29.56 1.09
CA VAL A 26 -19.14 28.45 1.83
C VAL A 26 -20.09 27.33 1.40
N ALA A 27 -19.73 26.68 0.29
CA ALA A 27 -20.23 25.35 0.02
C ALA A 27 -19.79 24.58 1.27
N SER A 28 -20.72 24.46 2.23
CA SER A 28 -20.65 23.38 3.17
C SER A 28 -20.70 22.16 2.25
N SER A 29 -19.52 21.67 1.87
CA SER A 29 -19.38 20.30 1.43
C SER A 29 -19.74 19.50 2.68
N ALA A 30 -21.08 19.35 2.89
CA ALA A 30 -21.54 18.30 3.76
C ALA A 30 -20.80 17.07 3.27
N ASN A 31 -19.93 16.51 4.11
CA ASN A 31 -19.21 15.28 3.80
C ASN A 31 -20.27 14.28 3.33
N LYS A 32 -20.42 14.18 2.00
CA LYS A 32 -21.31 13.21 1.40
C LYS A 32 -20.50 11.92 1.35
N GLY A 33 -20.86 10.98 2.19
CA GLY A 33 -20.19 9.69 2.24
C GLY A 33 -19.74 9.31 3.66
N ARG A 34 -19.34 8.07 3.78
CA ARG A 34 -18.86 7.50 5.04
C ARG A 34 -17.49 8.08 5.40
N ILE A 35 -17.19 8.04 6.68
CA ILE A 35 -15.89 8.43 7.24
C ILE A 35 -15.34 7.22 7.99
N VAL A 36 -14.10 6.83 7.69
CA VAL A 36 -13.37 5.79 8.42
C VAL A 36 -12.22 6.44 9.17
N LYS A 37 -12.14 6.17 10.46
CA LYS A 37 -11.01 6.53 11.32
C LYS A 37 -10.28 5.27 11.75
N LEU A 38 -9.05 5.11 11.28
CA LEU A 38 -8.15 4.05 11.71
C LEU A 38 -7.33 4.53 12.90
N THR A 39 -7.18 3.66 13.90
CA THR A 39 -6.24 3.80 15.02
C THR A 39 -5.35 2.56 15.07
N ALA A 40 -4.03 2.76 15.14
CA ALA A 40 -3.07 1.66 15.21
C ALA A 40 -1.76 2.10 15.87
N THR A 41 -1.04 1.18 16.50
CA THR A 41 0.36 1.36 16.88
C THR A 41 1.23 0.65 15.86
N LEU A 42 2.02 1.38 15.08
CA LEU A 42 2.79 0.84 13.97
C LEU A 42 4.29 0.87 14.23
N SER A 43 5.00 -0.17 13.75
CA SER A 43 6.47 -0.21 13.68
C SER A 43 6.94 -0.54 12.26
N GLY A 44 8.20 -0.23 11.92
CA GLY A 44 8.77 -0.48 10.60
C GLY A 44 8.35 0.51 9.52
N ILE A 45 7.79 1.66 9.89
CA ILE A 45 7.27 2.66 8.94
C ILE A 45 8.40 3.28 8.13
N GLY A 46 9.51 3.64 8.78
CA GLY A 46 10.67 4.29 8.16
C GLY A 46 11.55 3.36 7.33
N THR A 47 11.22 2.08 7.24
CA THR A 47 12.01 1.08 6.51
C THR A 47 11.60 0.94 5.04
N TRP A 48 10.56 1.67 4.60
CA TRP A 48 10.07 1.67 3.23
C TRP A 48 10.89 2.60 2.34
N GLU A 49 11.35 2.06 1.21
CA GLU A 49 11.94 2.86 0.14
C GLU A 49 10.84 3.53 -0.70
N SER A 50 11.24 4.38 -1.65
CA SER A 50 10.32 5.30 -2.34
C SER A 50 9.30 4.65 -3.28
N GLY A 51 9.33 3.34 -3.47
CA GLY A 51 8.40 2.60 -4.36
C GLY A 51 7.04 2.32 -3.74
N PHE A 52 7.01 2.14 -2.42
CA PHE A 52 5.85 1.69 -1.66
C PHE A 52 5.58 2.58 -0.45
N ALA A 53 4.37 2.49 0.09
CA ALA A 53 3.97 3.23 1.28
C ALA A 53 2.91 2.48 2.08
N VAL A 54 2.90 2.72 3.39
CA VAL A 54 1.80 2.33 4.28
C VAL A 54 0.67 3.33 4.11
N SER A 55 -0.52 2.86 3.79
CA SER A 55 -1.67 3.73 3.49
C SER A 55 -2.95 3.18 4.09
N LEU A 56 -3.83 4.07 4.53
CA LEU A 56 -5.24 3.77 4.68
C LEU A 56 -5.92 4.10 3.35
N ALA A 57 -6.59 3.13 2.73
CA ALA A 57 -7.10 3.23 1.38
C ALA A 57 -8.50 2.64 1.24
N GLY A 58 -9.33 3.24 0.40
CA GLY A 58 -10.68 2.77 0.08
C GLY A 58 -10.72 2.15 -1.31
N PHE A 59 -11.31 0.95 -1.43
CA PHE A 59 -11.39 0.17 -2.66
C PHE A 59 -12.82 -0.20 -3.00
N THR A 60 -13.08 -0.30 -4.31
CA THR A 60 -14.30 -0.90 -4.86
C THR A 60 -14.09 -2.39 -5.08
N THR A 61 -15.17 -3.16 -5.10
CA THR A 61 -15.11 -4.62 -5.33
C THR A 61 -14.49 -4.92 -6.69
N GLY A 62 -13.46 -5.75 -6.69
CA GLY A 62 -12.78 -6.21 -7.92
C GLY A 62 -11.75 -5.22 -8.48
N ASP A 63 -11.53 -4.08 -7.83
CA ASP A 63 -10.49 -3.12 -8.22
C ASP A 63 -9.32 -3.18 -7.22
N ASN A 64 -8.10 -3.16 -7.74
CA ASN A 64 -6.87 -3.08 -6.95
C ASN A 64 -6.37 -1.64 -6.76
N TYR A 65 -6.97 -0.65 -7.44
CA TYR A 65 -6.59 0.75 -7.33
C TYR A 65 -7.48 1.49 -6.33
N ALA A 66 -6.84 2.12 -5.34
CA ALA A 66 -7.56 2.88 -4.32
C ALA A 66 -8.25 4.11 -4.93
N GLN A 67 -9.54 4.25 -4.67
CA GLN A 67 -10.34 5.42 -5.05
C GLN A 67 -9.99 6.62 -4.14
N VAL A 68 -9.81 6.33 -2.86
CA VAL A 68 -9.39 7.32 -1.85
C VAL A 68 -8.23 6.74 -1.06
N VAL A 69 -7.19 7.55 -0.80
CA VAL A 69 -6.01 7.09 -0.07
C VAL A 69 -5.48 8.17 0.87
N ARG A 70 -5.04 7.74 2.04
CA ARG A 70 -4.29 8.54 3.00
C ARG A 70 -3.00 7.81 3.34
N THR A 71 -1.90 8.28 2.78
CA THR A 71 -0.57 7.70 3.01
C THR A 71 0.00 8.17 4.33
N LEU A 72 0.60 7.26 5.08
CA LEU A 72 1.34 7.55 6.29
C LEU A 72 2.72 8.13 5.93
N PRO A 73 3.12 9.28 6.50
CA PRO A 73 4.47 9.80 6.27
C PRO A 73 5.55 8.83 6.76
N SER A 74 6.59 8.60 5.96
CA SER A 74 7.72 7.74 6.34
C SER A 74 8.52 8.26 7.55
N THR A 75 8.34 9.53 7.89
CA THR A 75 8.94 10.17 9.08
C THR A 75 8.15 9.93 10.36
N THR A 76 7.01 9.22 10.29
CA THR A 76 6.23 8.88 11.49
C THR A 76 7.09 8.00 12.40
N PRO A 77 7.23 8.34 13.69
CA PRO A 77 8.05 7.54 14.61
C PRO A 77 7.46 6.14 14.82
N ASP A 78 8.34 5.15 14.89
CA ASP A 78 7.95 3.77 15.21
C ASP A 78 7.36 3.64 16.63
N ASN A 79 6.49 2.65 16.80
CA ASN A 79 5.83 2.33 18.06
C ASN A 79 5.02 3.49 18.66
N THR A 80 4.54 4.39 17.80
CA THR A 80 3.59 5.42 18.19
C THR A 80 2.19 5.08 17.70
N GLU A 81 1.19 5.51 18.47
CA GLU A 81 -0.19 5.43 17.99
C GLU A 81 -0.39 6.43 16.87
N VAL A 82 -0.94 5.96 15.76
CA VAL A 82 -1.27 6.77 14.59
C VAL A 82 -2.78 6.79 14.39
N GLU A 83 -3.28 7.93 13.95
CA GLU A 83 -4.65 8.09 13.49
C GLU A 83 -4.65 8.50 12.03
N LEU A 84 -5.37 7.75 11.20
CA LEU A 84 -5.62 8.09 9.80
C LEU A 84 -7.12 8.19 9.56
N VAL A 85 -7.53 9.19 8.79
CA VAL A 85 -8.94 9.41 8.46
C VAL A 85 -9.12 9.42 6.96
N LEU A 86 -10.02 8.57 6.47
CA LEU A 86 -10.60 8.68 5.13
C LEU A 86 -11.99 9.28 5.24
N SER A 87 -12.28 10.26 4.41
CA SER A 87 -13.59 10.89 4.28
C SER A 87 -14.08 10.83 2.84
N ASN A 88 -15.35 11.13 2.63
CA ASN A 88 -16.00 11.10 1.31
C ASN A 88 -15.98 9.71 0.67
N LEU A 89 -16.13 8.66 1.48
CA LEU A 89 -16.28 7.30 1.00
C LEU A 89 -17.72 7.09 0.53
N ASP A 90 -17.94 7.19 -0.76
CA ASP A 90 -19.25 6.96 -1.37
C ASP A 90 -19.70 5.49 -1.27
N ALA A 91 -20.90 5.19 -1.76
CA ALA A 91 -21.49 3.86 -1.68
C ALA A 91 -20.74 2.80 -2.50
N GLU A 92 -19.95 3.21 -3.50
CA GLU A 92 -19.22 2.28 -4.38
C GLU A 92 -17.95 1.74 -3.72
N ILE A 93 -17.45 2.42 -2.67
CA ILE A 93 -16.26 1.97 -1.93
C ILE A 93 -16.69 0.93 -0.90
N ASN A 94 -16.36 -0.33 -1.15
CA ASN A 94 -16.81 -1.47 -0.34
C ASN A 94 -15.89 -1.79 0.84
N THR A 95 -14.58 -1.46 0.75
CA THR A 95 -13.63 -1.72 1.82
C THR A 95 -12.77 -0.50 2.13
N ALA A 96 -12.40 -0.37 3.41
CA ALA A 96 -11.28 0.47 3.81
C ALA A 96 -10.19 -0.43 4.40
N GLU A 97 -8.95 -0.24 3.96
CA GLU A 97 -7.84 -1.13 4.26
C GLU A 97 -6.61 -0.35 4.72
N LEU A 98 -5.96 -0.85 5.79
CA LEU A 98 -4.55 -0.54 6.01
C LEU A 98 -3.77 -1.45 5.07
N ALA A 99 -3.05 -0.87 4.14
CA ALA A 99 -2.41 -1.61 3.06
C ALA A 99 -1.02 -1.05 2.71
N ILE A 100 -0.20 -1.90 2.12
CA ILE A 100 0.96 -1.46 1.37
C ILE A 100 0.47 -1.13 -0.03
N THR A 101 0.71 0.09 -0.46
CA THR A 101 0.35 0.60 -1.79
C THR A 101 1.58 1.07 -2.54
N ASN A 102 1.56 0.98 -3.88
CA ASN A 102 2.58 1.57 -4.72
C ASN A 102 2.23 3.04 -5.08
N ARG A 103 3.10 3.68 -5.88
CA ARG A 103 2.90 5.08 -6.33
C ARG A 103 1.64 5.30 -7.17
N LEU A 104 1.11 4.25 -7.80
CA LEU A 104 -0.14 4.29 -8.56
C LEU A 104 -1.37 4.05 -7.68
N ARG A 105 -1.18 3.95 -6.36
CA ARG A 105 -2.22 3.60 -5.38
C ARG A 105 -2.77 2.19 -5.56
N GLU A 106 -2.03 1.32 -6.21
CA GLU A 106 -2.38 -0.08 -6.33
C GLU A 106 -2.14 -0.77 -4.99
N ARG A 107 -3.10 -1.59 -4.55
CA ARG A 107 -2.98 -2.45 -3.37
C ARG A 107 -1.99 -3.57 -3.64
N ILE A 108 -0.92 -3.64 -2.88
CA ILE A 108 0.09 -4.72 -2.97
C ILE A 108 -0.15 -5.77 -1.90
N ILE A 109 -0.26 -5.35 -0.64
CA ILE A 109 -0.53 -6.21 0.51
C ILE A 109 -1.61 -5.56 1.36
N THR A 110 -2.65 -6.30 1.71
CA THR A 110 -3.62 -5.90 2.75
C THR A 110 -3.09 -6.33 4.11
N LEU A 111 -2.98 -5.38 5.03
CA LEU A 111 -2.54 -5.61 6.42
C LEU A 111 -3.73 -5.78 7.37
N ALA A 112 -4.76 -4.97 7.19
CA ALA A 112 -6.03 -5.06 7.88
C ALA A 112 -7.13 -4.45 7.00
N SER A 113 -8.39 -4.88 7.18
CA SER A 113 -9.53 -4.39 6.39
C SER A 113 -10.80 -4.31 7.20
N ILE A 114 -11.70 -3.41 6.79
CA ILE A 114 -13.08 -3.34 7.25
C ILE A 114 -14.01 -3.32 6.05
N ASN A 115 -15.08 -4.13 6.09
CA ASN A 115 -16.11 -4.16 5.08
C ASN A 115 -17.08 -3.01 5.32
N LEU A 116 -17.18 -2.09 4.38
CA LEU A 116 -18.03 -0.90 4.48
C LEU A 116 -19.49 -1.17 4.08
N ASP A 117 -19.78 -2.28 3.42
CA ASP A 117 -21.15 -2.68 3.09
C ASP A 117 -21.97 -3.05 4.35
N GLU A 118 -21.28 -3.32 5.48
CA GLU A 118 -21.91 -3.55 6.78
C GLU A 118 -22.36 -2.24 7.47
N TYR A 119 -21.93 -1.10 6.94
CA TYR A 119 -22.22 0.22 7.49
C TYR A 119 -23.05 1.02 6.47
N PRO A 120 -24.33 1.31 6.77
CA PRO A 120 -25.12 2.18 5.91
C PRO A 120 -24.47 3.56 5.79
N GLU A 121 -24.77 4.28 4.73
CA GLU A 121 -24.35 5.68 4.62
C GLU A 121 -24.81 6.45 5.86
N THR A 122 -23.84 6.96 6.61
CA THR A 122 -24.07 7.68 7.87
C THR A 122 -23.05 8.80 7.97
N SER A 123 -23.42 9.83 8.74
CA SER A 123 -22.46 10.87 9.15
C SER A 123 -21.55 10.44 10.30
N ASP A 124 -21.83 9.29 10.91
CA ASP A 124 -21.04 8.78 12.02
C ASP A 124 -19.72 8.20 11.52
N THR A 125 -18.67 8.40 12.32
CA THR A 125 -17.34 7.88 12.01
C THR A 125 -17.26 6.38 12.29
N ILE A 126 -16.98 5.58 11.26
CA ILE A 126 -16.70 4.17 11.37
C ILE A 126 -15.30 4.01 11.96
N ARG A 127 -15.16 3.24 13.04
CA ARG A 127 -13.89 3.05 13.72
C ARG A 127 -13.24 1.74 13.27
N MET A 128 -11.96 1.83 12.88
CA MET A 128 -11.11 0.69 12.52
C MET A 128 -9.93 0.66 13.49
N ASP A 129 -10.02 -0.15 14.53
CA ASP A 129 -8.95 -0.32 15.51
C ASP A 129 -8.15 -1.58 15.14
N VAL A 130 -6.87 -1.39 14.78
CA VAL A 130 -5.99 -2.44 14.28
C VAL A 130 -5.08 -2.98 15.39
N GLY A 131 -4.92 -2.23 16.50
CA GLY A 131 -3.97 -2.57 17.55
C GLY A 131 -2.53 -2.35 17.13
N THR A 132 -1.62 -3.22 17.57
CA THR A 132 -0.18 -3.13 17.26
C THR A 132 0.17 -4.02 16.09
N ILE A 133 0.85 -3.45 15.08
CA ILE A 133 1.26 -4.17 13.87
C ILE A 133 2.63 -3.69 13.38
N ASP A 134 3.50 -4.65 13.04
CA ASP A 134 4.73 -4.38 12.32
C ASP A 134 4.45 -4.35 10.81
N VAL A 135 4.73 -3.20 10.20
CA VAL A 135 4.51 -2.92 8.78
C VAL A 135 5.81 -2.89 7.97
N ALA A 136 6.95 -3.30 8.55
CA ALA A 136 8.20 -3.41 7.80
C ALA A 136 8.05 -4.32 6.57
N PRO A 137 8.87 -4.15 5.51
CA PRO A 137 8.75 -4.90 4.27
C PRO A 137 8.68 -6.41 4.48
N PHE A 138 9.60 -6.99 5.28
CA PHE A 138 9.55 -8.43 5.56
C PHE A 138 8.30 -8.85 6.32
N SER A 139 7.90 -8.12 7.35
CA SER A 139 6.71 -8.42 8.15
C SER A 139 5.44 -8.33 7.31
N SER A 140 5.39 -7.39 6.38
CA SER A 140 4.30 -7.27 5.40
C SER A 140 4.28 -8.44 4.43
N LEU A 141 5.44 -8.86 3.89
CA LEU A 141 5.56 -10.06 3.05
C LEU A 141 5.22 -11.33 3.82
N GLN A 142 5.63 -11.46 5.09
CA GLN A 142 5.27 -12.59 5.93
C GLN A 142 3.75 -12.71 6.05
N ARG A 143 3.08 -11.60 6.36
CA ARG A 143 1.63 -11.55 6.55
C ARG A 143 0.86 -11.76 5.24
N GLY A 144 1.20 -11.03 4.19
CA GLY A 144 0.41 -10.96 2.98
C GLY A 144 0.80 -11.95 1.88
N LEU A 145 2.04 -12.48 1.91
CA LEU A 145 2.52 -13.45 0.92
C LEU A 145 2.80 -14.81 1.55
N PHE A 146 3.75 -14.89 2.49
CA PHE A 146 4.19 -16.20 2.97
C PHE A 146 3.08 -16.94 3.71
N ASN A 147 2.37 -16.28 4.62
CA ASN A 147 1.26 -16.89 5.38
C ASN A 147 0.04 -17.20 4.50
N VAL A 148 -0.12 -16.55 3.36
CA VAL A 148 -1.29 -16.72 2.47
C VAL A 148 -1.04 -17.78 1.41
N ALA A 149 0.12 -17.72 0.75
CA ALA A 149 0.43 -18.54 -0.43
C ALA A 149 1.48 -19.62 -0.14
N CYS A 150 2.61 -19.26 0.48
CA CYS A 150 3.81 -20.10 0.48
C CYS A 150 3.76 -21.22 1.52
N ILE A 151 3.14 -21.00 2.69
CA ILE A 151 3.07 -22.00 3.78
C ILE A 151 2.26 -23.24 3.43
N GLN A 152 1.50 -23.23 2.34
CA GLN A 152 0.78 -24.41 1.87
C GLN A 152 1.74 -25.56 1.52
N CYS A 153 2.92 -25.23 0.99
CA CYS A 153 4.00 -26.16 0.67
C CYS A 153 5.22 -26.02 1.59
N HIS A 154 5.46 -24.80 2.11
CA HIS A 154 6.60 -24.44 2.96
C HIS A 154 6.17 -24.17 4.40
N GLY A 155 5.16 -24.88 4.90
CA GLY A 155 4.67 -24.77 6.28
C GLY A 155 5.45 -25.65 7.25
N SER A 156 4.94 -25.74 8.47
CA SER A 156 5.39 -26.67 9.51
C SER A 156 4.67 -28.03 9.39
N ASN A 157 5.01 -28.99 10.29
CA ASN A 157 4.30 -30.26 10.43
C ASN A 157 4.34 -31.15 9.15
N GLY A 158 5.55 -31.32 8.59
CA GLY A 158 5.77 -32.21 7.45
C GLY A 158 5.49 -31.59 6.07
N ARG A 159 5.19 -30.30 6.01
CA ARG A 159 4.99 -29.55 4.78
C ARG A 159 6.19 -28.69 4.38
N SER A 160 7.38 -28.96 4.90
CA SER A 160 8.61 -28.22 4.58
C SER A 160 9.21 -28.68 3.27
N ALA A 161 8.56 -28.37 2.13
CA ALA A 161 9.09 -28.68 0.82
C ALA A 161 10.53 -28.10 0.67
N ALA A 162 11.44 -28.89 0.11
CA ALA A 162 12.86 -28.55 -0.03
C ALA A 162 13.57 -28.21 1.30
N GLY A 163 13.05 -28.65 2.43
CA GLY A 163 13.58 -28.32 3.77
C GLY A 163 13.47 -26.83 4.10
N LEU A 164 12.51 -26.11 3.51
CA LEU A 164 12.24 -24.70 3.73
C LEU A 164 10.93 -24.52 4.49
N THR A 165 10.96 -23.82 5.62
CA THR A 165 9.78 -23.47 6.41
C THR A 165 9.60 -21.95 6.42
N LEU A 166 8.47 -21.48 5.91
CA LEU A 166 8.14 -20.05 5.74
C LEU A 166 7.08 -19.56 6.74
N THR A 167 6.92 -20.27 7.85
CA THR A 167 6.03 -19.83 8.93
C THR A 167 6.64 -18.63 9.67
N GLU A 168 5.76 -17.84 10.29
CA GLU A 168 6.14 -16.69 11.09
C GLU A 168 7.18 -17.08 12.16
N GLY A 169 8.16 -16.22 12.37
CA GLY A 169 9.29 -16.44 13.29
C GLY A 169 10.40 -17.36 12.75
N GLN A 170 10.19 -18.08 11.63
CA GLN A 170 11.20 -18.96 11.05
C GLN A 170 11.66 -18.51 9.65
N ALA A 171 10.78 -17.93 8.86
CA ALA A 171 11.00 -17.64 7.45
C ALA A 171 12.25 -16.80 7.19
N TYR A 172 12.47 -15.72 7.93
CA TYR A 172 13.64 -14.85 7.73
C TYR A 172 14.96 -15.60 7.87
N ALA A 173 15.11 -16.33 8.98
CA ALA A 173 16.33 -17.09 9.26
C ALA A 173 16.57 -18.27 8.30
N GLN A 174 15.52 -18.75 7.64
CA GLN A 174 15.64 -19.81 6.63
C GLN A 174 15.81 -19.29 5.20
N LEU A 175 15.54 -18.01 4.96
CA LEU A 175 15.68 -17.39 3.65
C LEU A 175 16.99 -16.63 3.49
N VAL A 176 17.28 -15.68 4.39
CA VAL A 176 18.32 -14.68 4.20
C VAL A 176 19.70 -15.29 4.41
N ASN A 177 20.55 -15.18 3.39
CA ASN A 177 21.93 -15.67 3.33
C ASN A 177 22.05 -17.19 3.62
N VAL A 178 20.99 -17.96 3.30
CA VAL A 178 20.97 -19.43 3.43
C VAL A 178 21.11 -20.07 2.05
N PRO A 179 22.08 -21.01 1.87
CA PRO A 179 22.26 -21.73 0.61
C PRO A 179 20.99 -22.52 0.22
N SER A 180 20.67 -22.52 -1.07
CA SER A 180 19.65 -23.41 -1.62
C SER A 180 20.05 -24.87 -1.47
N THR A 181 19.09 -25.72 -1.12
CA THR A 181 19.26 -27.19 -1.15
C THR A 181 18.98 -27.78 -2.52
N ARG A 182 18.54 -26.98 -3.49
CA ARG A 182 18.12 -27.43 -4.83
C ARG A 182 19.08 -26.98 -5.92
N ILE A 183 19.76 -25.86 -5.73
CA ILE A 183 20.71 -25.32 -6.71
C ILE A 183 22.00 -24.99 -5.96
N GLU A 184 23.06 -25.69 -6.33
CA GLU A 184 24.38 -25.50 -5.72
C GLU A 184 24.93 -24.08 -6.01
N GLY A 185 25.51 -23.44 -5.01
CA GLY A 185 26.11 -22.11 -5.14
C GLY A 185 25.12 -20.94 -5.17
N VAL A 186 23.81 -21.19 -5.09
CA VAL A 186 22.79 -20.13 -5.10
C VAL A 186 22.18 -19.97 -3.70
N MET A 187 22.04 -18.72 -3.24
CA MET A 187 21.35 -18.40 -1.99
C MET A 187 19.84 -18.39 -2.17
N ARG A 188 19.09 -18.79 -1.13
CA ARG A 188 17.64 -18.65 -1.13
C ARG A 188 17.24 -17.18 -1.26
N VAL A 189 17.88 -16.32 -0.47
CA VAL A 189 17.89 -14.87 -0.57
C VAL A 189 19.31 -14.41 -0.30
N ALA A 190 19.96 -13.79 -1.27
CA ALA A 190 21.23 -13.09 -1.10
C ALA A 190 20.91 -11.65 -0.68
N GLY A 191 21.24 -11.26 0.57
CA GLY A 191 20.96 -9.90 1.06
C GLY A 191 21.62 -8.87 0.15
N GLY A 192 20.85 -7.87 -0.27
CA GLY A 192 21.29 -6.80 -1.17
C GLY A 192 21.40 -7.15 -2.66
N ASP A 193 21.10 -8.40 -3.07
CA ASP A 193 21.24 -8.84 -4.47
C ASP A 193 20.07 -9.73 -4.92
N THR A 194 19.13 -9.13 -5.64
CA THR A 194 17.98 -9.84 -6.21
C THR A 194 18.38 -10.84 -7.28
N HIS A 195 19.43 -10.54 -8.07
CA HIS A 195 19.89 -11.43 -9.14
C HIS A 195 20.55 -12.71 -8.61
N ALA A 196 21.19 -12.63 -7.44
CA ALA A 196 21.76 -13.78 -6.74
C ALA A 196 20.76 -14.51 -5.84
N SER A 197 19.52 -14.03 -5.74
CA SER A 197 18.47 -14.57 -4.88
C SER A 197 17.55 -15.53 -5.62
N LEU A 198 17.54 -16.80 -5.21
CA LEU A 198 16.67 -17.81 -5.82
C LEU A 198 15.19 -17.44 -5.72
N LEU A 199 14.77 -16.84 -4.59
CA LEU A 199 13.39 -16.40 -4.39
C LEU A 199 12.95 -15.42 -5.49
N SER A 200 13.73 -14.40 -5.80
CA SER A 200 13.45 -13.47 -6.88
C SER A 200 13.42 -14.18 -8.23
N GLN A 201 14.42 -15.02 -8.52
CA GLN A 201 14.53 -15.72 -9.80
C GLN A 201 13.33 -16.63 -10.10
N ILE A 202 12.85 -17.42 -9.14
CA ILE A 202 11.75 -18.37 -9.35
C ILE A 202 10.36 -17.73 -9.44
N LEU A 203 10.23 -16.49 -8.99
CA LEU A 203 8.99 -15.72 -9.02
C LEU A 203 8.88 -14.79 -10.23
N ASN A 204 9.99 -14.58 -10.96
CA ASN A 204 10.03 -13.78 -12.17
C ASN A 204 9.71 -14.61 -13.42
N GLU A 205 9.48 -13.92 -14.54
CA GLU A 205 9.22 -14.56 -15.84
C GLU A 205 10.38 -15.50 -16.21
N GLY A 206 10.05 -16.71 -16.63
CA GLY A 206 11.03 -17.77 -16.90
C GLY A 206 11.46 -18.57 -15.66
N GLY A 207 11.02 -18.18 -14.47
CA GLY A 207 11.37 -18.84 -13.21
C GLY A 207 10.85 -20.29 -13.11
N GLU A 208 9.82 -20.64 -13.88
CA GLU A 208 9.29 -22.00 -13.98
C GLU A 208 10.32 -23.00 -14.53
N ALA A 209 11.29 -22.55 -15.29
CA ALA A 209 12.37 -23.38 -15.84
C ALA A 209 13.47 -23.68 -14.81
N ILE A 210 13.54 -22.96 -13.70
CA ILE A 210 14.62 -23.06 -12.71
C ILE A 210 14.46 -24.27 -11.79
N LEU A 211 13.21 -24.52 -11.37
CA LEU A 211 12.84 -25.64 -10.50
C LEU A 211 11.75 -26.49 -11.15
N HIS A 212 11.58 -27.73 -10.68
CA HIS A 212 10.52 -28.63 -11.17
C HIS A 212 9.10 -28.20 -10.78
N TYR A 213 8.93 -27.09 -10.09
CA TYR A 213 7.65 -26.55 -9.65
C TYR A 213 7.52 -25.10 -10.08
N ASN A 214 6.37 -24.76 -10.68
CA ASN A 214 6.10 -23.39 -11.14
C ASN A 214 5.65 -22.49 -10.00
N HIS A 215 6.57 -21.69 -9.46
CA HIS A 215 6.29 -20.74 -8.39
C HIS A 215 5.60 -19.46 -8.88
N THR A 216 5.73 -19.11 -10.17
CA THR A 216 5.03 -17.95 -10.75
C THR A 216 3.51 -18.17 -10.76
N GLU A 217 3.07 -19.43 -10.92
CA GLU A 217 1.64 -19.78 -10.86
C GLU A 217 1.04 -19.57 -9.47
N VAL A 218 1.83 -19.71 -8.40
CA VAL A 218 1.38 -19.41 -7.04
C VAL A 218 1.07 -17.92 -6.91
N LEU A 219 1.93 -17.03 -7.43
CA LEU A 219 1.67 -15.60 -7.44
C LEU A 219 0.46 -15.25 -8.28
N SER A 220 0.39 -15.75 -9.51
CA SER A 220 -0.71 -15.43 -10.43
C SER A 220 -2.07 -15.92 -9.93
N SER A 221 -2.12 -17.04 -9.21
CA SER A 221 -3.36 -17.56 -8.63
C SER A 221 -3.85 -16.75 -7.43
N GLN A 222 -2.94 -16.25 -6.59
CA GLN A 222 -3.27 -15.52 -5.37
C GLN A 222 -3.41 -14.01 -5.59
N PHE A 223 -2.57 -13.43 -6.43
CA PHE A 223 -2.46 -11.98 -6.61
C PHE A 223 -2.96 -11.50 -7.97
N LYS A 224 -3.32 -12.42 -8.87
CA LYS A 224 -3.91 -12.11 -10.18
C LYS A 224 -3.31 -10.86 -10.85
N GLU A 225 -3.96 -9.71 -10.67
CA GLU A 225 -3.63 -8.45 -11.34
C GLU A 225 -2.46 -7.69 -10.71
N ASN A 226 -2.15 -7.91 -9.42
CA ASN A 226 -1.07 -7.21 -8.72
C ASN A 226 0.19 -8.05 -8.48
N GLN A 227 0.35 -9.18 -9.17
CA GLN A 227 1.51 -10.07 -9.03
C GLN A 227 2.86 -9.36 -9.28
N GLU A 228 2.88 -8.40 -10.23
CA GLU A 228 4.07 -7.60 -10.52
C GLU A 228 4.43 -6.71 -9.33
N GLY A 229 3.45 -6.07 -8.72
CA GLY A 229 3.66 -5.25 -7.52
C GLY A 229 4.22 -6.07 -6.34
N VAL A 230 3.76 -7.32 -6.18
CA VAL A 230 4.29 -8.24 -5.15
C VAL A 230 5.74 -8.64 -5.47
N ARG A 231 6.09 -8.92 -6.74
CA ARG A 231 7.47 -9.19 -7.15
C ARG A 231 8.40 -8.02 -6.85
N LEU A 232 7.99 -6.81 -7.24
CA LEU A 232 8.74 -5.60 -6.96
C LEU A 232 8.93 -5.36 -5.46
N LEU A 233 7.93 -5.68 -4.64
CA LEU A 233 8.03 -5.59 -3.19
C LEU A 233 9.07 -6.59 -2.62
N ILE A 234 9.10 -7.82 -3.15
CA ILE A 234 10.11 -8.82 -2.78
C ILE A 234 11.51 -8.32 -3.14
N ASP A 235 11.68 -7.78 -4.33
CA ASP A 235 12.95 -7.27 -4.81
C ASP A 235 13.43 -6.05 -4.00
N GLU A 236 12.52 -5.14 -3.65
CA GLU A 236 12.82 -4.00 -2.75
C GLU A 236 13.25 -4.48 -1.36
N TRP A 237 12.52 -5.44 -0.79
CA TRP A 237 12.92 -6.05 0.47
C TRP A 237 14.32 -6.66 0.41
N ILE A 238 14.61 -7.48 -0.62
CA ILE A 238 15.92 -8.13 -0.78
C ILE A 238 17.02 -7.09 -0.90
N ASN A 239 16.83 -6.07 -1.74
CA ASN A 239 17.82 -4.99 -1.94
C ASN A 239 18.01 -4.12 -0.69
N GLY A 240 17.00 -4.04 0.17
CA GLY A 240 17.05 -3.33 1.45
C GLY A 240 17.78 -4.06 2.57
N ILE A 241 18.09 -5.37 2.42
CA ILE A 241 18.84 -6.14 3.42
C ILE A 241 20.29 -5.64 3.44
N ARG A 242 20.73 -5.17 4.60
CA ARG A 242 22.12 -4.76 4.84
C ARG A 242 22.78 -5.81 5.74
N ASP A 243 24.05 -6.11 5.46
CA ASP A 243 24.91 -6.97 6.28
C ASP A 243 25.25 -6.30 7.63
#